data_7167665728cea5b9f833576673f1d1a1
#
_entry.id   7167665728cea5b9f833576673f1d1a1
#
_cell.length_a   1.000
_cell.length_b   1.000
_cell.length_c   1.000
_cell.angle_alpha   90.00
_cell.angle_beta   90.00
_cell.angle_gamma   90.00
#
_symmetry.space_group_name_H-M   'P 1'
#
loop_
_entity.id
_entity.type
_entity.pdbx_description
1 polymer ?
#
loop_
_entity_poly.entity_id
_entity_poly.type
_entity_poly.pdbx_seq_one_letter_code
_entity_poly.pdbx_strand_id
1 'polypeptide(L)'
;MSDLEKMLALIEKTGGEQNVINVTNCMTRVRIAVKDDALINDDALKSIDGVLGIVHDKCGYVEIVVGPGKCKKYADAYNEHKGTELQKDSEALSLDNDWKTNKAKQKSGQKSSRLKDSLKTIGEIFVPLLPGIIAAGICAGFSSLIAGCITDYNKIFGWALIYNFLKIINQCLLAYLSAWAGYRAAEKFGATPVLGGMLGMITILGGIDDISKLLGWYDNDVALNSILRSGRGGVLAALLGVWLLAKVETAVRRRIPENLDIIFTPLLSLFIVVFPYVLLIMPLTGLLSSWICDGISMLCMSEFVVVRILAGFISTALFLPMVAMGMHHGLVALYSVQLQTFGYVTLYPALAMAGAGQVGAAIAIYVIARRVGNSKLCQVIKGALPAGFLGIGEPLIYGVTLPLGRPFVSAGVGAGFGGAFVMIFQVAATVWGPSGLLGFPVMTAGPNGAVKGMVFYGTGLLISYIGGYVFTKIFVDESMIALKEEQTLVLQAESEKALLPAGRRIKHGEPVSLNKEVKPFRHIIKDPVGMHARPAGELAELARKFSSKIIIQANGRETFASSMIGLMKLGIVKGTEITVSANGSDAEKALEAIRRFLESRM
;
A
#
# COMPACT_ATOMS: atom_id res chain seq x y z
N MET A 1 -1.94 34.41 3.76
CA MET A 1 -0.58 33.85 3.68
C MET A 1 -0.63 32.65 2.75
N SER A 2 0.27 32.59 1.78
CA SER A 2 0.46 31.42 0.91
C SER A 2 0.98 30.22 1.71
N ASP A 3 0.89 28.99 1.15
CA ASP A 3 1.40 27.78 1.81
C ASP A 3 2.93 27.88 2.05
N LEU A 4 3.65 28.54 1.13
CA LEU A 4 5.08 28.82 1.27
C LEU A 4 5.36 29.82 2.40
N GLU A 5 4.63 30.93 2.49
CA GLU A 5 4.81 31.91 3.58
C GLU A 5 4.56 31.29 4.95
N LYS A 6 3.56 30.44 5.10
CA LYS A 6 3.29 29.71 6.34
C LYS A 6 4.43 28.75 6.67
N MET A 7 4.96 28.06 5.68
CA MET A 7 6.09 27.16 5.89
C MET A 7 7.38 27.91 6.26
N LEU A 8 7.66 29.04 5.64
CA LEU A 8 8.81 29.89 5.99
C LEU A 8 8.68 30.45 7.42
N ALA A 9 7.47 30.82 7.85
CA ALA A 9 7.21 31.22 9.23
C ALA A 9 7.48 30.09 10.23
N LEU A 10 7.12 28.84 9.90
CA LEU A 10 7.46 27.68 10.72
C LEU A 10 8.97 27.47 10.81
N ILE A 11 9.68 27.58 9.70
CA ILE A 11 11.14 27.43 9.63
C ILE A 11 11.85 28.52 10.43
N GLU A 12 11.39 29.76 10.35
CA GLU A 12 11.97 30.86 11.14
C GLU A 12 11.93 30.56 12.65
N LYS A 13 10.83 29.98 13.14
CA LYS A 13 10.67 29.65 14.56
C LYS A 13 11.34 28.34 14.98
N THR A 14 11.82 27.53 14.03
CA THR A 14 12.67 26.36 14.28
C THR A 14 14.18 26.68 14.24
N GLY A 15 14.54 27.96 14.33
CA GLY A 15 15.94 28.43 14.30
C GLY A 15 16.43 28.88 12.92
N GLY A 16 15.50 29.11 11.98
CA GLY A 16 15.77 29.58 10.62
C GLY A 16 16.31 28.50 9.67
N GLU A 17 16.48 28.88 8.41
CA GLU A 17 16.92 27.94 7.35
C GLU A 17 18.29 27.29 7.61
N GLN A 18 19.17 27.98 8.32
CA GLN A 18 20.51 27.47 8.66
C GLN A 18 20.46 26.30 9.65
N ASN A 19 19.43 26.24 10.49
CA ASN A 19 19.18 25.15 11.44
C ASN A 19 18.46 23.96 10.80
N VAL A 20 17.76 24.14 9.68
CA VAL A 20 17.01 23.10 9.01
C VAL A 20 17.91 22.24 8.13
N ILE A 21 17.89 20.92 8.36
CA ILE A 21 18.59 19.92 7.55
C ILE A 21 17.69 19.44 6.42
N ASN A 22 16.44 19.08 6.75
CA ASN A 22 15.50 18.53 5.79
C ASN A 22 14.05 18.79 6.26
N VAL A 23 13.13 18.91 5.29
CA VAL A 23 11.69 19.04 5.53
C VAL A 23 10.97 17.93 4.82
N THR A 24 10.20 17.17 5.57
CA THR A 24 9.35 16.08 5.07
C THR A 24 7.94 16.21 5.66
N ASN A 25 7.02 15.37 5.22
CA ASN A 25 5.68 15.35 5.79
C ASN A 25 5.20 13.92 6.04
N CYS A 26 4.31 13.75 7.01
CA CYS A 26 3.45 12.58 7.12
C CYS A 26 1.98 12.97 6.91
N MET A 27 1.04 12.09 7.20
CA MET A 27 -0.38 12.34 6.89
C MET A 27 -0.96 13.62 7.53
N THR A 28 -0.48 14.03 8.70
CA THR A 28 -1.02 15.17 9.47
C THR A 28 0.03 16.14 9.99
N ARG A 29 1.32 15.88 9.75
CA ARG A 29 2.44 16.63 10.36
C ARG A 29 3.47 17.02 9.31
N VAL A 30 4.01 18.22 9.47
CA VAL A 30 5.28 18.62 8.83
C VAL A 30 6.41 18.20 9.75
N ARG A 31 7.44 17.57 9.22
CA ARG A 31 8.63 17.10 9.92
C ARG A 31 9.81 17.91 9.48
N ILE A 32 10.42 18.59 10.41
CA ILE A 32 11.60 19.41 10.17
C ILE A 32 12.77 18.78 10.93
N ALA A 33 13.76 18.28 10.19
CA ALA A 33 15.01 17.86 10.77
C ALA A 33 15.87 19.11 11.06
N VAL A 34 16.31 19.27 12.29
CA VAL A 34 17.11 20.40 12.73
C VAL A 34 18.50 19.97 13.20
N LYS A 35 19.46 20.88 13.13
CA LYS A 35 20.84 20.66 13.61
C LYS A 35 20.92 20.79 15.11
N ASP A 36 20.21 21.77 15.66
CA ASP A 36 20.20 22.12 17.08
C ASP A 36 18.77 22.35 17.56
N ASP A 37 18.29 21.48 18.45
CA ASP A 37 16.94 21.55 19.03
C ASP A 37 16.78 22.73 20.00
N ALA A 38 17.88 23.26 20.56
CA ALA A 38 17.83 24.38 21.48
C ALA A 38 17.38 25.70 20.83
N LEU A 39 17.43 25.78 19.51
CA LEU A 39 17.02 26.96 18.73
C LEU A 39 15.51 26.96 18.41
N ILE A 40 14.77 25.91 18.78
CA ILE A 40 13.34 25.81 18.53
C ILE A 40 12.56 26.58 19.56
N ASN A 41 11.65 27.44 19.10
CA ASN A 41 10.75 28.20 19.97
C ASN A 41 9.32 27.63 19.87
N ASP A 42 8.99 26.70 20.77
CA ASP A 42 7.71 26.00 20.82
C ASP A 42 6.50 26.92 21.00
N ASP A 43 6.64 27.94 21.84
CA ASP A 43 5.54 28.87 22.10
C ASP A 43 5.26 29.76 20.90
N ALA A 44 6.31 30.18 20.19
CA ALA A 44 6.17 30.91 18.95
C ALA A 44 5.60 30.05 17.82
N LEU A 45 5.96 28.76 17.74
CA LEU A 45 5.39 27.82 16.77
C LEU A 45 3.91 27.56 17.03
N LYS A 46 3.49 27.41 18.30
CA LYS A 46 2.07 27.24 18.66
C LYS A 46 1.21 28.47 18.36
N SER A 47 1.82 29.65 18.31
CA SER A 47 1.11 30.90 17.99
C SER A 47 0.79 31.08 16.49
N ILE A 48 1.38 30.26 15.62
CA ILE A 48 1.12 30.32 14.18
C ILE A 48 -0.23 29.71 13.85
N ASP A 49 -1.05 30.45 13.12
CA ASP A 49 -2.39 30.00 12.70
C ASP A 49 -2.32 28.73 11.83
N GLY A 50 -3.01 27.70 12.28
CA GLY A 50 -3.06 26.39 11.65
C GLY A 50 -2.13 25.34 12.26
N VAL A 51 -1.32 25.67 13.27
CA VAL A 51 -0.57 24.70 14.08
C VAL A 51 -1.46 24.14 15.18
N LEU A 52 -1.66 22.82 15.15
CA LEU A 52 -2.53 22.10 16.10
C LEU A 52 -1.76 21.50 17.29
N GLY A 53 -0.43 21.36 17.14
CA GLY A 53 0.44 20.84 18.18
C GLY A 53 1.86 20.63 17.68
N ILE A 54 2.80 20.44 18.61
CA ILE A 54 4.22 20.21 18.33
C ILE A 54 4.63 18.96 19.10
N VAL A 55 5.44 18.13 18.46
CA VAL A 55 6.01 16.92 19.05
C VAL A 55 7.51 16.91 18.73
N HIS A 56 8.35 16.86 19.74
CA HIS A 56 9.77 16.65 19.56
C HIS A 56 10.06 15.15 19.47
N ASP A 57 10.68 14.72 18.38
CA ASP A 57 11.16 13.34 18.26
C ASP A 57 12.60 13.27 18.76
N LYS A 58 12.92 12.22 19.53
CA LYS A 58 14.27 11.96 20.09
C LYS A 58 15.37 11.80 19.03
N CYS A 59 15.00 11.85 17.75
CA CYS A 59 15.90 11.69 16.60
C CYS A 59 16.30 13.02 15.93
N GLY A 60 16.06 14.19 16.56
CA GLY A 60 16.41 15.49 15.98
C GLY A 60 15.40 16.01 14.96
N TYR A 61 14.13 15.59 15.07
CA TYR A 61 13.01 16.11 14.29
C TYR A 61 12.03 16.84 15.20
N VAL A 62 11.60 18.02 14.76
CA VAL A 62 10.40 18.65 15.27
C VAL A 62 9.23 18.33 14.34
N GLU A 63 8.18 17.77 14.88
CA GLU A 63 6.94 17.42 14.15
C GLU A 63 5.85 18.44 14.49
N ILE A 64 5.45 19.20 13.49
CA ILE A 64 4.43 20.25 13.64
C ILE A 64 3.12 19.72 13.07
N VAL A 65 2.12 19.54 13.89
CA VAL A 65 0.80 19.04 13.52
C VAL A 65 0.00 20.16 12.87
N VAL A 66 -0.25 20.08 11.58
CA VAL A 66 -1.00 21.08 10.79
C VAL A 66 -2.27 20.52 10.15
N GLY A 67 -2.51 19.22 10.33
CA GLY A 67 -3.68 18.51 9.82
C GLY A 67 -3.51 17.90 8.43
N PRO A 68 -4.43 16.99 8.01
CA PRO A 68 -4.37 16.27 6.76
C PRO A 68 -4.48 17.22 5.56
N GLY A 69 -3.65 17.00 4.54
CA GLY A 69 -3.61 17.78 3.29
C GLY A 69 -2.77 19.03 3.33
N LYS A 70 -2.65 19.73 4.46
CA LYS A 70 -1.81 20.94 4.60
C LYS A 70 -0.34 20.59 4.74
N CYS A 71 -0.01 19.55 5.49
CA CYS A 71 1.36 19.10 5.73
C CYS A 71 2.13 18.82 4.43
N LYS A 72 1.49 18.17 3.45
CA LYS A 72 2.08 17.91 2.15
C LYS A 72 2.32 19.20 1.37
N LYS A 73 1.31 20.08 1.31
CA LYS A 73 1.42 21.37 0.60
C LYS A 73 2.54 22.25 1.13
N TYR A 74 2.70 22.29 2.45
CA TYR A 74 3.76 23.06 3.10
C TYR A 74 5.16 22.49 2.81
N ALA A 75 5.32 21.17 2.90
CA ALA A 75 6.58 20.52 2.61
C ALA A 75 6.95 20.62 1.13
N ASP A 76 5.99 20.40 0.22
CA ASP A 76 6.21 20.52 -1.24
C ASP A 76 6.59 21.95 -1.63
N ALA A 77 5.85 22.97 -1.15
CA ALA A 77 6.12 24.37 -1.44
C ALA A 77 7.53 24.82 -0.98
N TYR A 78 8.00 24.34 0.18
CA TYR A 78 9.35 24.62 0.65
C TYR A 78 10.42 23.92 -0.16
N ASN A 79 10.21 22.65 -0.50
CA ASN A 79 11.17 21.86 -1.26
C ASN A 79 11.30 22.37 -2.71
N GLU A 80 10.21 22.83 -3.32
CA GLU A 80 10.24 23.54 -4.61
C GLU A 80 11.01 24.86 -4.51
N HIS A 81 10.79 25.63 -3.45
CA HIS A 81 11.50 26.90 -3.22
C HIS A 81 13.01 26.70 -3.07
N LYS A 82 13.45 25.63 -2.42
CA LYS A 82 14.88 25.29 -2.25
C LYS A 82 15.53 24.64 -3.48
N GLY A 83 14.76 24.27 -4.51
CA GLY A 83 15.30 23.56 -5.67
C GLY A 83 15.91 22.20 -5.34
N THR A 84 15.51 21.59 -4.22
CA THR A 84 16.01 20.29 -3.77
C THR A 84 15.13 19.19 -4.36
N GLU A 85 15.61 18.49 -5.41
CA GLU A 85 15.05 17.18 -5.75
C GLU A 85 15.14 16.30 -4.50
N LEU A 86 13.98 15.88 -3.99
CA LEU A 86 13.88 14.92 -2.89
C LEU A 86 14.56 13.62 -3.33
N GLN A 87 15.81 13.44 -2.94
CA GLN A 87 16.44 12.13 -2.99
C GLN A 87 15.59 11.17 -2.14
N LYS A 88 15.16 10.09 -2.77
CA LYS A 88 14.32 9.01 -2.20
C LYS A 88 14.93 8.24 -1.02
N ASP A 89 15.96 8.76 -0.36
CA ASP A 89 16.79 8.02 0.58
C ASP A 89 16.66 8.43 2.06
N SER A 90 15.60 9.14 2.47
CA SER A 90 15.34 9.37 3.90
C SER A 90 14.22 8.49 4.45
N GLU A 91 14.22 7.21 4.12
CA GLU A 91 13.37 6.19 4.75
C GLU A 91 14.01 5.63 6.03
N ALA A 92 14.12 6.41 7.07
CA ALA A 92 14.47 5.85 8.37
C ALA A 92 13.77 6.58 9.51
N LEU A 93 12.97 5.82 10.25
CA LEU A 93 12.44 6.11 11.59
C LEU A 93 11.21 7.04 11.67
N SER A 94 10.08 6.52 11.18
CA SER A 94 8.77 6.94 11.66
C SER A 94 7.89 5.72 11.91
N LEU A 95 6.97 5.80 12.86
CA LEU A 95 5.96 4.75 13.12
C LEU A 95 5.16 4.39 11.86
N ASP A 96 5.01 5.32 10.91
CA ASP A 96 4.42 5.08 9.58
C ASP A 96 5.28 4.17 8.69
N ASN A 97 6.60 4.12 8.88
CA ASN A 97 7.48 3.26 8.09
C ASN A 97 7.56 1.81 8.60
N ASP A 98 7.24 1.54 9.88
CA ASP A 98 7.28 0.18 10.42
C ASP A 98 6.36 -0.78 9.65
N TRP A 99 5.14 -0.38 9.33
CA TRP A 99 4.23 -1.23 8.57
C TRP A 99 4.62 -1.36 7.09
N LYS A 100 5.15 -0.30 6.46
CA LYS A 100 5.68 -0.35 5.08
C LYS A 100 6.91 -1.25 5.02
N THR A 101 7.81 -1.15 5.99
CA THR A 101 9.00 -2.00 6.12
C THR A 101 8.60 -3.46 6.36
N ASN A 102 7.63 -3.72 7.23
CA ASN A 102 7.09 -5.06 7.47
C ASN A 102 6.41 -5.61 6.20
N LYS A 103 5.67 -4.79 5.47
CA LYS A 103 5.08 -5.13 4.16
C LYS A 103 6.16 -5.50 3.13
N ALA A 104 7.27 -4.74 3.09
CA ALA A 104 8.39 -5.02 2.19
C ALA A 104 9.13 -6.31 2.57
N LYS A 105 9.43 -6.52 3.85
CA LYS A 105 10.04 -7.77 4.37
C LYS A 105 9.18 -9.00 4.08
N GLN A 106 7.86 -8.90 4.30
CA GLN A 106 6.93 -9.99 3.99
C GLN A 106 6.93 -10.34 2.50
N LYS A 107 7.00 -9.32 1.63
CA LYS A 107 7.07 -9.53 0.18
C LYS A 107 8.39 -10.14 -0.28
N SER A 108 9.52 -9.76 0.31
CA SER A 108 10.84 -10.26 -0.07
C SER A 108 11.06 -11.73 0.31
N GLY A 109 10.41 -12.22 1.38
CA GLY A 109 10.51 -13.62 1.83
C GLY A 109 9.62 -14.61 1.07
N GLN A 110 8.75 -14.16 0.15
CA GLN A 110 7.81 -15.02 -0.54
C GLN A 110 8.39 -15.57 -1.85
N LYS A 111 8.38 -16.90 -2.02
CA LYS A 111 8.73 -17.54 -3.29
C LYS A 111 7.77 -17.07 -4.39
N SER A 112 8.29 -16.64 -5.54
CA SER A 112 7.47 -16.29 -6.69
C SER A 112 6.89 -17.57 -7.32
N SER A 113 5.64 -17.48 -7.76
CA SER A 113 5.04 -18.51 -8.63
C SER A 113 4.45 -17.80 -9.85
N ARG A 114 4.37 -18.48 -10.99
CA ARG A 114 3.83 -17.89 -12.23
C ARG A 114 2.43 -17.33 -12.03
N LEU A 115 1.59 -18.02 -11.25
CA LEU A 115 0.24 -17.55 -10.92
C LEU A 115 0.27 -16.25 -10.11
N LYS A 116 1.11 -16.19 -9.08
CA LYS A 116 1.28 -15.00 -8.25
C LYS A 116 1.76 -13.79 -9.06
N ASP A 117 2.72 -14.01 -9.97
CA ASP A 117 3.26 -12.96 -10.82
C ASP A 117 2.20 -12.44 -11.82
N SER A 118 1.36 -13.33 -12.37
CA SER A 118 0.23 -12.94 -13.23
C SER A 118 -0.82 -12.11 -12.46
N LEU A 119 -1.21 -12.55 -11.27
CA LEU A 119 -2.17 -11.82 -10.40
C LEU A 119 -1.61 -10.45 -9.99
N LYS A 120 -0.30 -10.37 -9.70
CA LYS A 120 0.39 -9.12 -9.40
C LYS A 120 0.36 -8.17 -10.60
N THR A 121 0.61 -8.68 -11.80
CA THR A 121 0.56 -7.90 -13.05
C THR A 121 -0.82 -7.28 -13.28
N ILE A 122 -1.90 -8.06 -13.08
CA ILE A 122 -3.27 -7.56 -13.14
C ILE A 122 -3.46 -6.42 -12.12
N GLY A 123 -3.02 -6.61 -10.87
CA GLY A 123 -3.08 -5.56 -9.87
C GLY A 123 -2.37 -4.27 -10.28
N GLU A 124 -1.17 -4.37 -10.84
CA GLU A 124 -0.38 -3.22 -11.30
C GLU A 124 -1.06 -2.44 -12.44
N ILE A 125 -1.89 -3.10 -13.26
CA ILE A 125 -2.70 -2.45 -14.31
C ILE A 125 -3.85 -1.66 -13.67
N PHE A 126 -4.53 -2.20 -12.66
CA PHE A 126 -5.73 -1.59 -12.09
C PHE A 126 -5.48 -0.59 -10.96
N VAL A 127 -4.38 -0.73 -10.20
CA VAL A 127 -4.07 0.18 -9.07
C VAL A 127 -4.09 1.67 -9.46
N PRO A 128 -3.52 2.10 -10.61
CA PRO A 128 -3.61 3.48 -11.03
C PRO A 128 -5.03 3.96 -11.39
N LEU A 129 -5.94 3.03 -11.71
CA LEU A 129 -7.35 3.34 -12.02
C LEU A 129 -8.23 3.45 -10.77
N LEU A 130 -7.77 2.93 -9.61
CA LEU A 130 -8.57 2.88 -8.38
C LEU A 130 -9.15 4.24 -7.94
N PRO A 131 -8.43 5.37 -7.96
CA PRO A 131 -9.03 6.65 -7.56
C PRO A 131 -10.24 7.03 -8.42
N GLY A 132 -10.18 6.79 -9.74
CA GLY A 132 -11.29 7.01 -10.66
C GLY A 132 -12.44 6.01 -10.41
N ILE A 133 -12.13 4.72 -10.22
CA ILE A 133 -13.11 3.66 -9.92
C ILE A 133 -13.87 3.99 -8.64
N ILE A 134 -13.17 4.42 -7.59
CA ILE A 134 -13.77 4.84 -6.32
C ILE A 134 -14.70 6.03 -6.51
N ALA A 135 -14.25 7.08 -7.19
CA ALA A 135 -15.05 8.28 -7.45
C ALA A 135 -16.31 7.94 -8.28
N ALA A 136 -16.15 7.19 -9.37
CA ALA A 136 -17.24 6.74 -10.21
C ALA A 136 -18.25 5.87 -9.44
N GLY A 137 -17.76 4.96 -8.58
CA GLY A 137 -18.58 4.10 -7.75
C GLY A 137 -19.38 4.86 -6.70
N ILE A 138 -18.78 5.84 -6.03
CA ILE A 138 -19.47 6.72 -5.08
C ILE A 138 -20.58 7.50 -5.81
N CYS A 139 -20.31 8.05 -7.00
CA CYS A 139 -21.32 8.70 -7.82
C CYS A 139 -22.44 7.74 -8.23
N ALA A 140 -22.13 6.49 -8.58
CA ALA A 140 -23.11 5.45 -8.86
C ALA A 140 -24.00 5.19 -7.63
N GLY A 141 -23.39 5.07 -6.45
CA GLY A 141 -24.09 4.86 -5.19
C GLY A 141 -25.06 5.98 -4.86
N PHE A 142 -24.62 7.24 -4.97
CA PHE A 142 -25.50 8.40 -4.73
C PHE A 142 -26.63 8.50 -5.78
N SER A 143 -26.36 8.22 -7.06
CA SER A 143 -27.43 8.16 -8.06
C SER A 143 -28.44 7.06 -7.76
N SER A 144 -27.99 5.87 -7.31
CA SER A 144 -28.88 4.79 -6.84
C SER A 144 -29.72 5.20 -5.64
N LEU A 145 -29.17 5.94 -4.69
CA LEU A 145 -29.89 6.47 -3.53
C LEU A 145 -30.99 7.46 -3.95
N ILE A 146 -30.67 8.39 -4.84
CA ILE A 146 -31.66 9.34 -5.36
C ILE A 146 -32.82 8.57 -6.02
N ALA A 147 -32.50 7.60 -6.89
CA ALA A 147 -33.51 6.79 -7.57
C ALA A 147 -34.33 5.91 -6.63
N GLY A 148 -33.74 5.45 -5.53
CA GLY A 148 -34.42 4.57 -4.56
C GLY A 148 -35.19 5.30 -3.46
N CYS A 149 -34.81 6.53 -3.12
CA CYS A 149 -35.41 7.28 -2.00
C CYS A 149 -36.37 8.37 -2.43
N ILE A 150 -36.26 8.89 -3.66
CA ILE A 150 -37.04 10.04 -4.12
C ILE A 150 -38.00 9.57 -5.20
N THR A 151 -39.29 9.57 -4.87
CA THR A 151 -40.33 9.27 -5.85
C THR A 151 -40.37 10.36 -6.93
N ASP A 152 -40.44 9.94 -8.18
CA ASP A 152 -40.52 10.84 -9.35
C ASP A 152 -39.32 11.85 -9.44
N TYR A 153 -38.13 11.47 -8.98
CA TYR A 153 -36.94 12.35 -9.04
C TYR A 153 -36.71 12.94 -10.44
N ASN A 154 -37.08 12.21 -11.49
CA ASN A 154 -36.98 12.65 -12.88
C ASN A 154 -37.88 13.84 -13.22
N LYS A 155 -38.95 14.06 -12.48
CA LYS A 155 -39.91 15.19 -12.68
C LYS A 155 -39.47 16.42 -11.88
N ILE A 156 -38.60 16.28 -10.89
CA ILE A 156 -38.12 17.39 -10.06
C ILE A 156 -36.79 17.86 -10.65
N PHE A 157 -36.77 19.04 -11.28
CA PHE A 157 -35.63 19.57 -12.03
C PHE A 157 -34.28 19.44 -11.28
N GLY A 158 -34.23 19.84 -10.01
CA GLY A 158 -32.98 19.80 -9.22
C GLY A 158 -32.46 18.36 -9.01
N TRP A 159 -33.33 17.42 -8.65
CA TRP A 159 -32.94 16.01 -8.47
C TRP A 159 -32.60 15.31 -9.78
N ALA A 160 -33.36 15.59 -10.83
CA ALA A 160 -33.04 15.08 -12.17
C ALA A 160 -31.66 15.56 -12.65
N LEU A 161 -31.35 16.83 -12.43
CA LEU A 161 -30.05 17.41 -12.78
C LEU A 161 -28.90 16.75 -12.02
N ILE A 162 -29.00 16.66 -10.69
CA ILE A 162 -27.96 16.02 -9.84
C ILE A 162 -27.78 14.55 -10.24
N TYR A 163 -28.89 13.80 -10.41
CA TYR A 163 -28.84 12.40 -10.81
C TYR A 163 -28.08 12.21 -12.14
N ASN A 164 -28.38 13.05 -13.15
CA ASN A 164 -27.73 12.94 -14.46
C ASN A 164 -26.24 13.31 -14.40
N PHE A 165 -25.84 14.32 -13.62
CA PHE A 165 -24.42 14.64 -13.42
C PHE A 165 -23.67 13.47 -12.76
N LEU A 166 -24.21 12.90 -11.70
CA LEU A 166 -23.63 11.73 -11.04
C LEU A 166 -23.52 10.53 -11.99
N LYS A 167 -24.53 10.32 -12.83
CA LYS A 167 -24.56 9.26 -13.83
C LYS A 167 -23.51 9.45 -14.92
N ILE A 168 -23.29 10.68 -15.39
CA ILE A 168 -22.24 10.98 -16.38
C ILE A 168 -20.85 10.68 -15.80
N ILE A 169 -20.57 11.15 -14.56
CA ILE A 169 -19.29 10.89 -13.90
C ILE A 169 -19.05 9.38 -13.73
N ASN A 170 -20.08 8.65 -13.31
CA ASN A 170 -20.00 7.20 -13.20
C ASN A 170 -19.72 6.53 -14.55
N GLN A 171 -20.49 6.85 -15.56
CA GLN A 171 -20.43 6.21 -16.87
C GLN A 171 -19.11 6.47 -17.60
N CYS A 172 -18.52 7.67 -17.46
CA CYS A 172 -17.29 8.03 -18.18
C CYS A 172 -16.12 7.09 -17.83
N LEU A 173 -16.14 6.44 -16.67
CA LEU A 173 -15.12 5.47 -16.30
C LEU A 173 -15.63 4.03 -16.35
N LEU A 174 -16.75 3.72 -15.69
CA LEU A 174 -17.18 2.32 -15.53
C LEU A 174 -17.72 1.71 -16.81
N ALA A 175 -18.43 2.47 -17.65
CA ALA A 175 -18.89 1.99 -18.95
C ALA A 175 -17.72 1.73 -19.92
N TYR A 176 -16.62 2.47 -19.77
CA TYR A 176 -15.42 2.39 -20.62
C TYR A 176 -14.24 1.70 -19.89
N LEU A 177 -14.52 0.93 -18.86
CA LEU A 177 -13.47 0.31 -18.02
C LEU A 177 -12.51 -0.55 -18.83
N SER A 178 -12.98 -1.26 -19.85
CA SER A 178 -12.13 -2.05 -20.76
C SER A 178 -11.14 -1.19 -21.55
N ALA A 179 -11.55 0.02 -21.96
CA ALA A 179 -10.66 0.97 -22.65
C ALA A 179 -9.55 1.47 -21.72
N TRP A 180 -9.93 1.88 -20.50
CA TRP A 180 -8.96 2.33 -19.50
C TRP A 180 -8.01 1.20 -19.06
N ALA A 181 -8.54 -0.02 -18.88
CA ALA A 181 -7.73 -1.20 -18.56
C ALA A 181 -6.78 -1.56 -19.73
N GLY A 182 -7.26 -1.47 -20.97
CA GLY A 182 -6.44 -1.68 -22.16
C GLY A 182 -5.30 -0.68 -22.29
N TYR A 183 -5.57 0.60 -22.03
CA TYR A 183 -4.55 1.66 -22.02
C TYR A 183 -3.45 1.36 -20.99
N ARG A 184 -3.83 1.04 -19.74
CA ARG A 184 -2.88 0.72 -18.67
C ARG A 184 -2.15 -0.62 -18.89
N ALA A 185 -2.84 -1.60 -19.50
CA ALA A 185 -2.22 -2.87 -19.88
C ALA A 185 -1.12 -2.68 -20.93
N ALA A 186 -1.34 -1.78 -21.91
CA ALA A 186 -0.34 -1.45 -22.94
C ALA A 186 0.92 -0.83 -22.32
N GLU A 187 0.76 0.11 -21.39
CA GLU A 187 1.91 0.65 -20.63
C GLU A 187 2.67 -0.44 -19.88
N LYS A 188 1.95 -1.41 -19.30
CA LYS A 188 2.57 -2.49 -18.54
C LYS A 188 3.26 -3.52 -19.42
N PHE A 189 2.70 -3.83 -20.60
CA PHE A 189 3.23 -4.85 -21.52
C PHE A 189 4.21 -4.28 -22.55
N GLY A 190 4.39 -2.96 -22.59
CA GLY A 190 5.33 -2.30 -23.51
C GLY A 190 4.77 -2.10 -24.92
N ALA A 191 3.44 -1.99 -25.07
CA ALA A 191 2.77 -1.55 -26.29
C ALA A 191 2.45 -0.06 -26.24
N THR A 192 2.09 0.52 -27.38
CA THR A 192 1.64 1.91 -27.44
C THR A 192 0.31 2.07 -26.68
N PRO A 193 0.23 2.92 -25.62
CA PRO A 193 -0.93 2.97 -24.71
C PRO A 193 -2.26 3.27 -25.42
N VAL A 194 -2.25 4.19 -26.38
CA VAL A 194 -3.46 4.55 -27.15
C VAL A 194 -4.01 3.35 -27.93
N LEU A 195 -3.14 2.52 -28.52
CA LEU A 195 -3.57 1.32 -29.25
C LEU A 195 -4.21 0.29 -28.31
N GLY A 196 -3.67 0.16 -27.10
CA GLY A 196 -4.29 -0.67 -26.07
C GLY A 196 -5.66 -0.16 -25.64
N GLY A 197 -5.80 1.14 -25.48
CA GLY A 197 -7.10 1.78 -25.23
C GLY A 197 -8.10 1.55 -26.38
N MET A 198 -7.65 1.62 -27.63
CA MET A 198 -8.47 1.31 -28.81
C MET A 198 -8.97 -0.14 -28.79
N LEU A 199 -8.12 -1.13 -28.50
CA LEU A 199 -8.54 -2.53 -28.37
C LEU A 199 -9.59 -2.70 -27.25
N GLY A 200 -9.37 -2.06 -26.09
CA GLY A 200 -10.37 -2.05 -25.03
C GLY A 200 -11.69 -1.40 -25.45
N MET A 201 -11.65 -0.33 -26.22
CA MET A 201 -12.84 0.34 -26.75
C MET A 201 -13.60 -0.53 -27.76
N ILE A 202 -12.90 -1.28 -28.61
CA ILE A 202 -13.51 -2.18 -29.59
C ILE A 202 -14.49 -3.14 -28.91
N THR A 203 -14.21 -3.61 -27.71
CA THR A 203 -15.11 -4.56 -26.99
C THR A 203 -16.50 -4.01 -26.76
N ILE A 204 -16.71 -2.71 -26.70
CA ILE A 204 -17.97 -2.06 -26.35
C ILE A 204 -18.67 -1.37 -27.53
N LEU A 205 -18.04 -1.35 -28.70
CA LEU A 205 -18.61 -0.72 -29.89
C LEU A 205 -19.72 -1.58 -30.51
N GLY A 206 -20.84 -0.96 -30.88
CA GLY A 206 -21.99 -1.61 -31.51
C GLY A 206 -21.69 -2.28 -32.86
N GLY A 207 -20.66 -1.84 -33.58
CA GLY A 207 -20.21 -2.50 -34.81
C GLY A 207 -19.80 -3.97 -34.65
N ILE A 208 -19.52 -4.43 -33.42
CA ILE A 208 -19.30 -5.84 -33.11
C ILE A 208 -20.57 -6.65 -33.32
N ASP A 209 -21.74 -6.10 -32.98
CA ASP A 209 -23.02 -6.78 -33.16
C ASP A 209 -23.33 -6.96 -34.66
N ASP A 210 -22.95 -5.98 -35.49
CA ASP A 210 -23.11 -6.06 -36.95
C ASP A 210 -22.20 -7.15 -37.56
N ILE A 211 -20.93 -7.22 -37.11
CA ILE A 211 -20.04 -8.32 -37.49
C ILE A 211 -20.62 -9.67 -37.06
N SER A 212 -21.15 -9.77 -35.85
CA SER A 212 -21.75 -10.98 -35.31
C SER A 212 -22.96 -11.44 -36.13
N LYS A 213 -23.83 -10.50 -36.56
CA LYS A 213 -24.98 -10.79 -37.43
C LYS A 213 -24.51 -11.31 -38.80
N LEU A 214 -23.48 -10.69 -39.39
CA LEU A 214 -22.93 -11.13 -40.66
C LEU A 214 -22.35 -12.56 -40.60
N LEU A 215 -21.81 -12.95 -39.45
CA LEU A 215 -21.25 -14.28 -39.20
C LEU A 215 -22.29 -15.31 -38.77
N GLY A 216 -23.54 -14.90 -38.53
CA GLY A 216 -24.57 -15.80 -37.98
C GLY A 216 -24.34 -16.18 -36.51
N TRP A 217 -23.56 -15.41 -35.77
CA TRP A 217 -23.21 -15.63 -34.36
C TRP A 217 -24.07 -14.83 -33.40
N TYR A 218 -24.95 -13.97 -33.91
CA TYR A 218 -25.83 -13.13 -33.12
C TYR A 218 -27.18 -13.82 -32.92
N ASP A 219 -27.59 -13.97 -31.65
CA ASP A 219 -28.90 -14.45 -31.28
C ASP A 219 -29.87 -13.25 -31.25
N ASN A 220 -30.83 -13.23 -32.17
CA ASN A 220 -31.80 -12.15 -32.29
C ASN A 220 -32.89 -12.19 -31.21
N ASP A 221 -33.17 -13.38 -30.63
CA ASP A 221 -34.15 -13.52 -29.58
C ASP A 221 -33.60 -13.11 -28.22
N VAL A 222 -32.38 -13.55 -27.91
CA VAL A 222 -31.69 -13.24 -26.65
C VAL A 222 -30.26 -12.82 -26.96
N ALA A 223 -30.02 -11.53 -27.14
CA ALA A 223 -28.71 -10.98 -27.47
C ALA A 223 -27.58 -11.42 -26.51
N LEU A 224 -27.92 -11.73 -25.24
CA LEU A 224 -26.98 -12.23 -24.24
C LEU A 224 -26.42 -13.61 -24.58
N ASN A 225 -27.13 -14.44 -25.34
CA ASN A 225 -26.69 -15.77 -25.75
C ASN A 225 -25.74 -15.74 -26.95
N SER A 226 -25.59 -14.61 -27.62
CA SER A 226 -24.72 -14.46 -28.79
C SER A 226 -23.29 -14.88 -28.51
N ILE A 227 -22.67 -15.61 -29.46
CA ILE A 227 -21.26 -16.02 -29.39
C ILE A 227 -20.35 -14.79 -29.35
N LEU A 228 -20.66 -13.79 -30.16
CA LEU A 228 -20.00 -12.50 -30.21
C LEU A 228 -21.05 -11.40 -30.09
N ARG A 229 -20.82 -10.42 -29.24
CA ARG A 229 -21.65 -9.23 -29.09
C ARG A 229 -20.86 -8.09 -28.44
N SER A 230 -21.39 -6.89 -28.54
CA SER A 230 -20.92 -5.72 -27.81
C SER A 230 -20.87 -6.01 -26.30
N GLY A 231 -19.76 -5.66 -25.64
CA GLY A 231 -19.48 -5.93 -24.24
C GLY A 231 -18.94 -7.32 -23.93
N ARG A 232 -18.95 -8.29 -24.88
CA ARG A 232 -18.50 -9.67 -24.61
C ARG A 232 -16.99 -9.73 -24.42
N GLY A 233 -16.55 -10.46 -23.39
CA GLY A 233 -15.15 -10.58 -23.02
C GLY A 233 -14.57 -9.37 -22.27
N GLY A 234 -15.11 -8.19 -22.50
CA GLY A 234 -14.84 -6.96 -21.75
C GLY A 234 -13.38 -6.75 -21.37
N VAL A 235 -13.13 -6.54 -20.09
CA VAL A 235 -11.77 -6.31 -19.55
C VAL A 235 -10.82 -7.50 -19.80
N LEU A 236 -11.29 -8.75 -19.71
CA LEU A 236 -10.43 -9.91 -19.95
C LEU A 236 -9.97 -9.96 -21.41
N ALA A 237 -10.87 -9.65 -22.35
CA ALA A 237 -10.50 -9.52 -23.76
C ALA A 237 -9.46 -8.41 -23.95
N ALA A 238 -9.68 -7.24 -23.36
CA ALA A 238 -8.75 -6.12 -23.44
C ALA A 238 -7.34 -6.50 -22.95
N LEU A 239 -7.22 -7.16 -21.78
CA LEU A 239 -5.93 -7.58 -21.23
C LEU A 239 -5.19 -8.56 -22.15
N LEU A 240 -5.87 -9.60 -22.64
CA LEU A 240 -5.27 -10.60 -23.54
C LEU A 240 -4.98 -10.02 -24.91
N GLY A 241 -5.89 -9.20 -25.47
CA GLY A 241 -5.69 -8.52 -26.75
C GLY A 241 -4.49 -7.58 -26.72
N VAL A 242 -4.32 -6.82 -25.65
CA VAL A 242 -3.19 -5.90 -25.49
C VAL A 242 -1.88 -6.66 -25.25
N TRP A 243 -1.91 -7.78 -24.53
CA TRP A 243 -0.72 -8.64 -24.43
C TRP A 243 -0.28 -9.16 -25.80
N LEU A 244 -1.23 -9.56 -26.67
CA LEU A 244 -0.95 -9.97 -28.06
C LEU A 244 -0.43 -8.77 -28.87
N LEU A 245 -1.08 -7.60 -28.73
CA LEU A 245 -0.66 -6.37 -29.39
C LEU A 245 0.80 -6.03 -29.08
N ALA A 246 1.22 -6.09 -27.82
CA ALA A 246 2.59 -5.79 -27.42
C ALA A 246 3.62 -6.68 -28.13
N LYS A 247 3.30 -7.95 -28.31
CA LYS A 247 4.17 -8.89 -29.06
C LYS A 247 4.20 -8.58 -30.55
N VAL A 248 3.04 -8.33 -31.15
CA VAL A 248 2.92 -8.02 -32.57
C VAL A 248 3.57 -6.67 -32.89
N GLU A 249 3.28 -5.63 -32.10
CA GLU A 249 3.87 -4.30 -32.28
C GLU A 249 5.41 -4.35 -32.22
N THR A 250 5.95 -5.07 -31.24
CA THR A 250 7.41 -5.28 -31.13
C THR A 250 7.97 -6.00 -32.34
N ALA A 251 7.28 -7.01 -32.88
CA ALA A 251 7.72 -7.78 -34.05
C ALA A 251 7.63 -6.95 -35.34
N VAL A 252 6.58 -6.14 -35.49
CA VAL A 252 6.37 -5.25 -36.64
C VAL A 252 7.41 -4.13 -36.62
N ARG A 253 7.62 -3.47 -35.49
CA ARG A 253 8.59 -2.38 -35.29
C ARG A 253 10.01 -2.79 -35.69
N ARG A 254 10.41 -4.03 -35.45
CA ARG A 254 11.73 -4.56 -35.84
C ARG A 254 11.93 -4.71 -37.36
N ARG A 255 10.84 -4.66 -38.15
CA ARG A 255 10.87 -4.85 -39.58
C ARG A 255 10.63 -3.58 -40.39
N ILE A 256 10.17 -2.54 -39.75
CA ILE A 256 9.84 -1.25 -40.37
C ILE A 256 11.02 -0.29 -40.22
N PRO A 257 11.44 0.40 -41.29
CA PRO A 257 12.43 1.46 -41.22
C PRO A 257 11.99 2.58 -40.27
N GLU A 258 12.92 3.18 -39.52
CA GLU A 258 12.65 4.24 -38.51
C GLU A 258 11.80 5.40 -39.05
N ASN A 259 12.03 5.81 -40.28
CA ASN A 259 11.31 6.92 -40.92
C ASN A 259 9.80 6.64 -41.14
N LEU A 260 9.42 5.35 -41.15
CA LEU A 260 8.05 4.89 -41.38
C LEU A 260 7.39 4.31 -40.12
N ASP A 261 8.15 4.16 -39.02
CA ASP A 261 7.72 3.50 -37.79
C ASP A 261 6.45 4.14 -37.19
N ILE A 262 6.41 5.46 -37.13
CA ILE A 262 5.31 6.20 -36.50
C ILE A 262 3.95 5.98 -37.17
N ILE A 263 3.92 5.66 -38.46
CA ILE A 263 2.70 5.45 -39.26
C ILE A 263 2.39 3.96 -39.41
N PHE A 264 3.35 3.20 -39.90
CA PHE A 264 3.11 1.81 -40.30
C PHE A 264 3.09 0.83 -39.16
N THR A 265 3.86 1.05 -38.10
CA THR A 265 3.86 0.13 -36.94
C THR A 265 2.50 0.11 -36.22
N PRO A 266 1.88 1.24 -35.82
CA PRO A 266 0.54 1.23 -35.24
C PRO A 266 -0.51 0.62 -36.18
N LEU A 267 -0.51 1.03 -37.45
CA LEU A 267 -1.48 0.60 -38.44
C LEU A 267 -1.45 -0.91 -38.65
N LEU A 268 -0.27 -1.47 -38.98
CA LEU A 268 -0.12 -2.89 -39.25
C LEU A 268 -0.35 -3.73 -38.00
N SER A 269 0.11 -3.27 -36.83
CA SER A 269 -0.10 -3.97 -35.58
C SER A 269 -1.57 -4.10 -35.24
N LEU A 270 -2.36 -3.02 -35.38
CA LEU A 270 -3.81 -3.06 -35.20
C LEU A 270 -4.48 -3.98 -36.22
N PHE A 271 -4.14 -3.88 -37.50
CA PHE A 271 -4.73 -4.73 -38.54
C PHE A 271 -4.49 -6.22 -38.23
N ILE A 272 -3.27 -6.59 -37.87
CA ILE A 272 -2.93 -7.99 -37.55
C ILE A 272 -3.67 -8.48 -36.32
N VAL A 273 -3.84 -7.63 -35.30
CA VAL A 273 -4.40 -8.03 -33.99
C VAL A 273 -5.91 -7.99 -33.96
N VAL A 274 -6.57 -7.02 -34.62
CA VAL A 274 -8.03 -6.83 -34.49
C VAL A 274 -8.81 -8.05 -34.99
N PHE A 275 -8.39 -8.70 -36.06
CA PHE A 275 -9.07 -9.89 -36.57
C PHE A 275 -9.09 -11.05 -35.58
N PRO A 276 -7.95 -11.58 -35.11
CA PRO A 276 -7.98 -12.63 -34.10
C PRO A 276 -8.54 -12.14 -32.76
N TYR A 277 -8.46 -10.85 -32.46
CA TYR A 277 -9.03 -10.27 -31.27
C TYR A 277 -10.56 -10.40 -31.26
N VAL A 278 -11.22 -9.95 -32.31
CA VAL A 278 -12.69 -9.96 -32.41
C VAL A 278 -13.21 -11.36 -32.62
N LEU A 279 -12.59 -12.16 -33.51
CA LEU A 279 -13.13 -13.45 -33.90
C LEU A 279 -12.78 -14.60 -32.93
N LEU A 280 -11.70 -14.47 -32.16
CA LEU A 280 -11.23 -15.54 -31.27
C LEU A 280 -11.15 -15.09 -29.82
N ILE A 281 -10.42 -14.00 -29.51
CA ILE A 281 -10.16 -13.62 -28.12
C ILE A 281 -11.45 -13.15 -27.42
N MET A 282 -12.26 -12.30 -28.07
CA MET A 282 -13.52 -11.83 -27.45
C MET A 282 -14.52 -12.97 -27.17
N PRO A 283 -14.83 -13.90 -28.09
CA PRO A 283 -15.69 -15.03 -27.79
C PRO A 283 -15.15 -15.93 -26.67
N LEU A 284 -13.87 -16.30 -26.72
CA LEU A 284 -13.26 -17.18 -25.71
C LEU A 284 -13.23 -16.54 -24.33
N THR A 285 -12.83 -15.28 -24.24
CA THR A 285 -12.86 -14.54 -22.96
C THR A 285 -14.27 -14.28 -22.49
N GLY A 286 -15.23 -14.14 -23.40
CA GLY A 286 -16.65 -14.04 -23.09
C GLY A 286 -17.19 -15.33 -22.45
N LEU A 287 -16.86 -16.50 -22.99
CA LEU A 287 -17.17 -17.78 -22.37
C LEU A 287 -16.52 -17.93 -20.99
N LEU A 288 -15.24 -17.60 -20.87
CA LEU A 288 -14.53 -17.62 -19.60
C LEU A 288 -15.18 -16.67 -18.58
N SER A 289 -15.57 -15.47 -19.00
CA SER A 289 -16.28 -14.51 -18.15
C SER A 289 -17.61 -15.05 -17.66
N SER A 290 -18.38 -15.70 -18.54
CA SER A 290 -19.64 -16.33 -18.16
C SER A 290 -19.43 -17.44 -17.12
N TRP A 291 -18.50 -18.36 -17.35
CA TRP A 291 -18.21 -19.43 -16.38
C TRP A 291 -17.75 -18.90 -15.01
N ILE A 292 -16.92 -17.84 -15.00
CA ILE A 292 -16.51 -17.18 -13.75
C ILE A 292 -17.75 -16.60 -13.05
N CYS A 293 -18.60 -15.88 -13.78
CA CYS A 293 -19.81 -15.27 -13.22
C CYS A 293 -20.79 -16.33 -12.71
N ASP A 294 -21.01 -17.39 -13.46
CA ASP A 294 -21.88 -18.50 -13.05
C ASP A 294 -21.36 -19.18 -11.78
N GLY A 295 -20.05 -19.45 -11.71
CA GLY A 295 -19.42 -20.01 -10.52
C GLY A 295 -19.56 -19.12 -9.28
N ILE A 296 -19.33 -17.79 -9.44
CA ILE A 296 -19.52 -16.84 -8.34
C ILE A 296 -21.00 -16.73 -7.97
N SER A 297 -21.90 -16.69 -8.97
CA SER A 297 -23.33 -16.62 -8.74
C SER A 297 -23.85 -17.86 -8.01
N MET A 298 -23.36 -19.04 -8.38
CA MET A 298 -23.69 -20.30 -7.70
C MET A 298 -23.34 -20.26 -6.20
N LEU A 299 -22.28 -19.54 -5.82
CA LEU A 299 -21.86 -19.41 -4.43
C LEU A 299 -22.57 -18.23 -3.73
N CYS A 300 -22.54 -17.03 -4.34
CA CYS A 300 -22.98 -15.80 -3.69
C CYS A 300 -24.50 -15.59 -3.77
N MET A 301 -25.14 -16.08 -4.83
CA MET A 301 -26.57 -15.91 -5.12
C MET A 301 -27.36 -17.23 -5.05
N SER A 302 -26.74 -18.28 -4.49
CA SER A 302 -27.38 -19.59 -4.31
C SER A 302 -28.76 -19.47 -3.64
N GLU A 303 -29.72 -20.26 -4.06
CA GLU A 303 -31.01 -20.38 -3.37
C GLU A 303 -30.84 -20.98 -1.96
N PHE A 304 -29.85 -21.86 -1.80
CA PHE A 304 -29.52 -22.46 -0.51
C PHE A 304 -28.77 -21.48 0.41
N VAL A 305 -29.44 -21.05 1.47
CA VAL A 305 -28.87 -20.11 2.46
C VAL A 305 -27.56 -20.63 3.06
N VAL A 306 -27.45 -21.94 3.29
CA VAL A 306 -26.23 -22.56 3.84
C VAL A 306 -25.02 -22.36 2.92
N VAL A 307 -25.21 -22.47 1.60
CA VAL A 307 -24.14 -22.23 0.62
C VAL A 307 -23.65 -20.76 0.72
N ARG A 308 -24.57 -19.82 0.80
CA ARG A 308 -24.25 -18.38 0.97
C ARG A 308 -23.51 -18.10 2.27
N ILE A 309 -23.93 -18.72 3.37
CA ILE A 309 -23.26 -18.61 4.68
C ILE A 309 -21.82 -19.09 4.58
N LEU A 310 -21.61 -20.29 4.05
CA LEU A 310 -20.26 -20.87 3.92
C LEU A 310 -19.40 -20.05 2.96
N ALA A 311 -19.94 -19.67 1.80
CA ALA A 311 -19.22 -18.85 0.83
C ALA A 311 -18.80 -17.50 1.43
N GLY A 312 -19.71 -16.81 2.13
CA GLY A 312 -19.44 -15.54 2.79
C GLY A 312 -18.39 -15.67 3.92
N PHE A 313 -18.54 -16.68 4.77
CA PHE A 313 -17.61 -16.91 5.87
C PHE A 313 -16.20 -17.24 5.35
N ILE A 314 -16.09 -18.24 4.48
CA ILE A 314 -14.80 -18.74 3.99
C ILE A 314 -14.08 -17.66 3.15
N SER A 315 -14.77 -17.01 2.22
CA SER A 315 -14.16 -15.98 1.38
C SER A 315 -13.64 -14.81 2.20
N THR A 316 -14.40 -14.37 3.21
CA THR A 316 -13.99 -13.29 4.11
C THR A 316 -12.82 -13.69 5.00
N ALA A 317 -12.85 -14.88 5.61
CA ALA A 317 -11.78 -15.37 6.48
C ALA A 317 -10.45 -15.56 5.72
N LEU A 318 -10.52 -16.02 4.47
CA LEU A 318 -9.34 -16.24 3.63
C LEU A 318 -8.83 -14.96 2.96
N PHE A 319 -9.61 -13.87 2.94
CA PHE A 319 -9.22 -12.65 2.25
C PHE A 319 -7.98 -12.01 2.84
N LEU A 320 -7.83 -11.97 4.18
CA LEU A 320 -6.65 -11.39 4.83
C LEU A 320 -5.34 -12.10 4.47
N PRO A 321 -5.26 -13.45 4.50
CA PRO A 321 -4.11 -14.16 3.94
C PRO A 321 -3.82 -13.80 2.48
N MET A 322 -4.83 -13.65 1.65
CA MET A 322 -4.65 -13.21 0.25
C MET A 322 -4.10 -11.78 0.16
N VAL A 323 -4.54 -10.87 1.05
CA VAL A 323 -4.00 -9.51 1.15
C VAL A 323 -2.53 -9.53 1.53
N ALA A 324 -2.16 -10.30 2.56
CA ALA A 324 -0.78 -10.42 3.02
C ALA A 324 0.15 -10.99 1.93
N MET A 325 -0.34 -11.94 1.14
CA MET A 325 0.38 -12.49 -0.02
C MET A 325 0.36 -11.58 -1.26
N GLY A 326 -0.41 -10.50 -1.27
CA GLY A 326 -0.58 -9.60 -2.42
C GLY A 326 -1.43 -10.18 -3.55
N MET A 327 -2.14 -11.30 -3.32
CA MET A 327 -2.96 -11.98 -4.33
C MET A 327 -4.34 -11.34 -4.52
N HIS A 328 -4.83 -10.57 -3.53
CA HIS A 328 -6.14 -9.89 -3.56
C HIS A 328 -6.30 -8.94 -4.77
N HIS A 329 -5.21 -8.41 -5.32
CA HIS A 329 -5.27 -7.60 -6.53
C HIS A 329 -5.75 -8.40 -7.75
N GLY A 330 -5.56 -9.71 -7.78
CA GLY A 330 -6.08 -10.58 -8.83
C GLY A 330 -7.61 -10.67 -8.86
N LEU A 331 -8.27 -10.44 -7.71
CA LEU A 331 -9.73 -10.40 -7.63
C LEU A 331 -10.34 -9.22 -8.38
N VAL A 332 -9.54 -8.18 -8.67
CA VAL A 332 -10.00 -7.01 -9.43
C VAL A 332 -10.51 -7.42 -10.81
N ALA A 333 -9.87 -8.40 -11.46
CA ALA A 333 -10.37 -8.94 -12.73
C ALA A 333 -11.77 -9.58 -12.56
N LEU A 334 -11.98 -10.35 -11.47
CA LEU A 334 -13.27 -10.95 -11.16
C LEU A 334 -14.35 -9.91 -10.91
N TYR A 335 -14.04 -8.87 -10.14
CA TYR A 335 -14.98 -7.75 -9.92
C TYR A 335 -15.33 -7.04 -11.21
N SER A 336 -14.33 -6.80 -12.08
CA SER A 336 -14.55 -6.17 -13.38
C SER A 336 -15.48 -6.99 -14.27
N VAL A 337 -15.31 -8.33 -14.27
CA VAL A 337 -16.16 -9.24 -15.01
C VAL A 337 -17.59 -9.23 -14.46
N GLN A 338 -17.79 -9.31 -13.14
CA GLN A 338 -19.11 -9.20 -12.51
C GLN A 338 -19.80 -7.89 -12.86
N LEU A 339 -19.07 -6.77 -12.74
CA LEU A 339 -19.61 -5.45 -13.04
C LEU A 339 -20.08 -5.34 -14.48
N GLN A 340 -19.31 -5.88 -15.44
CA GLN A 340 -19.67 -5.83 -16.86
C GLN A 340 -20.81 -6.81 -17.22
N THR A 341 -20.91 -7.95 -16.52
CA THR A 341 -21.92 -8.99 -16.81
C THR A 341 -23.24 -8.71 -16.09
N PHE A 342 -23.17 -8.34 -14.81
CA PHE A 342 -24.37 -8.16 -13.96
C PHE A 342 -24.73 -6.69 -13.72
N GLY A 343 -23.81 -5.76 -13.98
CA GLY A 343 -23.96 -4.34 -13.61
C GLY A 343 -23.65 -4.05 -12.13
N TYR A 344 -23.24 -5.07 -11.34
CA TYR A 344 -22.88 -4.94 -9.93
C TYR A 344 -21.92 -6.07 -9.49
N VAL A 345 -21.33 -5.92 -8.31
CA VAL A 345 -20.36 -6.86 -7.74
C VAL A 345 -20.95 -7.52 -6.49
N THR A 346 -21.08 -8.84 -6.49
CA THR A 346 -21.69 -9.62 -5.39
C THR A 346 -20.67 -10.13 -4.37
N LEU A 347 -19.46 -10.44 -4.80
CA LEU A 347 -18.41 -10.98 -3.93
C LEU A 347 -17.78 -9.92 -3.03
N TYR A 348 -17.65 -8.70 -3.53
CA TYR A 348 -16.92 -7.63 -2.85
C TYR A 348 -17.45 -7.24 -1.45
N PRO A 349 -18.79 -7.15 -1.20
CA PRO A 349 -19.30 -6.81 0.12
C PRO A 349 -18.83 -7.76 1.23
N ALA A 350 -18.76 -9.07 0.96
CA ALA A 350 -18.25 -10.04 1.93
C ALA A 350 -16.75 -9.85 2.20
N LEU A 351 -15.95 -9.64 1.16
CA LEU A 351 -14.51 -9.44 1.31
C LEU A 351 -14.17 -8.12 2.05
N ALA A 352 -15.02 -7.09 1.89
CA ALA A 352 -14.88 -5.82 2.62
C ALA A 352 -15.02 -6.00 4.15
N MET A 353 -15.74 -7.03 4.61
CA MET A 353 -15.89 -7.36 6.04
C MET A 353 -14.55 -7.74 6.69
N ALA A 354 -13.60 -8.27 5.93
CA ALA A 354 -12.28 -8.64 6.46
C ALA A 354 -11.52 -7.46 7.07
N GLY A 355 -11.64 -6.26 6.46
CA GLY A 355 -11.09 -5.02 6.99
C GLY A 355 -11.73 -4.62 8.33
N ALA A 356 -13.04 -4.82 8.48
CA ALA A 356 -13.75 -4.58 9.72
C ALA A 356 -13.26 -5.51 10.86
N GLY A 357 -13.05 -6.80 10.55
CA GLY A 357 -12.46 -7.72 11.54
C GLY A 357 -11.08 -7.28 12.03
N GLN A 358 -10.26 -6.69 11.17
CA GLN A 358 -8.96 -6.11 11.56
C GLN A 358 -9.10 -4.94 12.54
N VAL A 359 -10.10 -4.08 12.33
CA VAL A 359 -10.40 -2.98 13.26
C VAL A 359 -10.83 -3.56 14.62
N GLY A 360 -11.73 -4.55 14.64
CA GLY A 360 -12.15 -5.22 15.86
C GLY A 360 -10.97 -5.86 16.61
N ALA A 361 -10.12 -6.58 15.90
CA ALA A 361 -8.90 -7.18 16.45
C ALA A 361 -7.94 -6.13 17.02
N ALA A 362 -7.72 -5.03 16.30
CA ALA A 362 -6.87 -3.94 16.76
C ALA A 362 -7.40 -3.29 18.05
N ILE A 363 -8.72 -3.12 18.18
CA ILE A 363 -9.35 -2.62 19.42
C ILE A 363 -9.10 -3.62 20.58
N ALA A 364 -9.24 -4.93 20.34
CA ALA A 364 -8.95 -5.94 21.37
C ALA A 364 -7.48 -5.88 21.81
N ILE A 365 -6.55 -5.83 20.86
CA ILE A 365 -5.11 -5.70 21.13
C ILE A 365 -4.81 -4.41 21.90
N TYR A 366 -5.46 -3.30 21.54
CA TYR A 366 -5.31 -2.02 22.24
C TYR A 366 -5.72 -2.12 23.73
N VAL A 367 -6.85 -2.79 24.02
CA VAL A 367 -7.31 -3.00 25.38
C VAL A 367 -6.31 -3.84 26.17
N ILE A 368 -5.79 -4.91 25.58
CA ILE A 368 -4.77 -5.78 26.22
C ILE A 368 -3.45 -5.01 26.40
N ALA A 369 -2.96 -4.32 25.36
CA ALA A 369 -1.71 -3.56 25.39
C ALA A 369 -1.73 -2.46 26.46
N ARG A 370 -2.89 -1.83 26.66
CA ARG A 370 -3.08 -0.84 27.74
C ARG A 370 -2.96 -1.47 29.12
N ARG A 371 -3.49 -2.69 29.32
CA ARG A 371 -3.42 -3.40 30.60
C ARG A 371 -2.00 -3.82 30.94
N VAL A 372 -1.25 -4.33 29.96
CA VAL A 372 0.15 -4.79 30.13
C VAL A 372 1.18 -3.67 29.99
N GLY A 373 0.76 -2.40 29.85
CA GLY A 373 1.65 -1.24 29.81
C GLY A 373 2.43 -1.05 28.50
N ASN A 374 2.07 -1.74 27.40
CA ASN A 374 2.73 -1.58 26.11
C ASN A 374 2.29 -0.29 25.42
N SER A 375 2.88 0.84 25.83
CA SER A 375 2.53 2.19 25.32
C SER A 375 2.88 2.37 23.83
N LYS A 376 3.96 1.74 23.35
CA LYS A 376 4.38 1.79 21.93
C LYS A 376 3.31 1.19 21.03
N LEU A 377 2.81 0.00 21.36
CA LEU A 377 1.77 -0.66 20.59
C LEU A 377 0.44 0.12 20.65
N CYS A 378 0.12 0.71 21.80
CA CYS A 378 -1.05 1.59 21.94
C CYS A 378 -0.98 2.80 21.00
N GLN A 379 0.18 3.43 20.84
CA GLN A 379 0.37 4.56 19.92
C GLN A 379 0.19 4.15 18.45
N VAL A 380 0.81 3.02 18.05
CA VAL A 380 0.66 2.48 16.69
C VAL A 380 -0.81 2.25 16.36
N ILE A 381 -1.54 1.59 17.27
CA ILE A 381 -2.96 1.29 17.05
C ILE A 381 -3.79 2.58 16.96
N LYS A 382 -3.58 3.55 17.87
CA LYS A 382 -4.28 4.84 17.81
C LYS A 382 -4.08 5.57 16.48
N GLY A 383 -2.87 5.52 15.93
CA GLY A 383 -2.56 6.13 14.64
C GLY A 383 -3.21 5.42 13.45
N ALA A 384 -3.33 4.09 13.52
CA ALA A 384 -3.83 3.27 12.41
C ALA A 384 -5.36 3.06 12.42
N LEU A 385 -6.03 3.12 13.58
CA LEU A 385 -7.46 2.87 13.73
C LEU A 385 -8.36 3.75 12.85
N PRO A 386 -8.17 5.09 12.78
CA PRO A 386 -9.02 5.94 11.95
C PRO A 386 -9.00 5.52 10.47
N ALA A 387 -7.82 5.19 9.94
CA ALA A 387 -7.67 4.68 8.58
C ALA A 387 -8.39 3.33 8.41
N GLY A 388 -8.29 2.44 9.39
CA GLY A 388 -8.99 1.16 9.39
C GLY A 388 -10.50 1.30 9.32
N PHE A 389 -11.11 2.19 10.10
CA PHE A 389 -12.55 2.47 10.03
C PHE A 389 -12.98 2.99 8.65
N LEU A 390 -12.15 3.78 8.00
CA LEU A 390 -12.38 4.28 6.65
C LEU A 390 -12.12 3.22 5.55
N GLY A 391 -11.73 1.99 5.94
CA GLY A 391 -11.50 0.89 5.02
C GLY A 391 -10.06 0.74 4.52
N ILE A 392 -9.11 1.51 5.05
CA ILE A 392 -7.67 1.38 4.76
C ILE A 392 -7.06 0.47 5.82
N GLY A 393 -7.06 -0.85 5.55
CA GLY A 393 -6.65 -1.87 6.52
C GLY A 393 -5.14 -2.09 6.64
N GLU A 394 -4.33 -1.66 5.67
CA GLU A 394 -2.90 -1.98 5.61
C GLU A 394 -2.08 -1.53 6.85
N PRO A 395 -2.29 -0.35 7.43
CA PRO A 395 -1.59 0.04 8.66
C PRO A 395 -1.90 -0.89 9.85
N LEU A 396 -3.14 -1.37 9.95
CA LEU A 396 -3.54 -2.33 10.99
C LEU A 396 -3.00 -3.74 10.70
N ILE A 397 -3.02 -4.17 9.45
CA ILE A 397 -2.51 -5.48 9.03
C ILE A 397 -1.01 -5.55 9.31
N TYR A 398 -0.21 -4.68 8.71
CA TYR A 398 1.25 -4.78 8.74
C TYR A 398 1.88 -4.16 10.00
N GLY A 399 1.21 -3.20 10.63
CA GLY A 399 1.70 -2.55 11.85
C GLY A 399 1.27 -3.25 13.15
N VAL A 400 0.16 -4.00 13.13
CA VAL A 400 -0.44 -4.53 14.37
C VAL A 400 -0.67 -6.05 14.31
N THR A 401 -1.57 -6.52 13.45
CA THR A 401 -2.09 -7.89 13.57
C THR A 401 -1.18 -8.95 12.97
N LEU A 402 -0.60 -8.70 11.80
CA LEU A 402 0.28 -9.66 11.11
C LEU A 402 1.61 -9.90 11.86
N PRO A 403 2.31 -8.89 12.42
CA PRO A 403 3.50 -9.11 13.23
C PRO A 403 3.25 -9.97 14.49
N LEU A 404 2.05 -9.90 15.05
CA LEU A 404 1.65 -10.68 16.21
C LEU A 404 1.17 -12.11 15.85
N GLY A 405 0.88 -12.38 14.59
CA GLY A 405 0.48 -13.67 14.04
C GLY A 405 -0.94 -14.10 14.39
N ARG A 406 -1.20 -14.58 15.61
CA ARG A 406 -2.53 -15.04 16.05
C ARG A 406 -3.65 -14.01 15.86
N PRO A 407 -3.47 -12.72 16.21
CA PRO A 407 -4.50 -11.69 15.96
C PRO A 407 -4.89 -11.53 14.50
N PHE A 408 -3.97 -11.76 13.58
CA PHE A 408 -4.24 -11.70 12.16
C PHE A 408 -5.23 -12.77 11.70
N VAL A 409 -5.06 -14.01 12.20
CA VAL A 409 -5.96 -15.13 11.90
C VAL A 409 -7.31 -14.95 12.59
N SER A 410 -7.31 -14.59 13.89
CA SER A 410 -8.54 -14.39 14.65
C SER A 410 -9.41 -13.25 14.10
N ALA A 411 -8.80 -12.19 13.57
CA ALA A 411 -9.48 -11.11 12.87
C ALA A 411 -10.23 -11.62 11.63
N GLY A 412 -9.58 -12.47 10.82
CA GLY A 412 -10.18 -13.07 9.63
C GLY A 412 -11.36 -13.98 9.97
N VAL A 413 -11.18 -14.86 10.95
CA VAL A 413 -12.26 -15.77 11.42
C VAL A 413 -13.43 -14.96 11.98
N GLY A 414 -13.17 -13.98 12.83
CA GLY A 414 -14.21 -13.11 13.39
C GLY A 414 -14.97 -12.32 12.33
N ALA A 415 -14.26 -11.82 11.30
CA ALA A 415 -14.87 -11.14 10.17
C ALA A 415 -15.75 -12.05 9.31
N GLY A 416 -15.44 -13.34 9.26
CA GLY A 416 -16.20 -14.34 8.50
C GLY A 416 -17.70 -14.34 8.82
N PHE A 417 -18.08 -14.08 10.07
CA PHE A 417 -19.49 -13.98 10.49
C PHE A 417 -20.21 -12.80 9.82
N GLY A 418 -19.56 -11.64 9.71
CA GLY A 418 -20.10 -10.51 8.97
C GLY A 418 -20.17 -10.79 7.46
N GLY A 419 -19.16 -11.48 6.91
CA GLY A 419 -19.18 -11.95 5.53
C GLY A 419 -20.33 -12.91 5.25
N ALA A 420 -20.58 -13.86 6.13
CA ALA A 420 -21.74 -14.75 6.07
C ALA A 420 -23.04 -13.95 6.09
N PHE A 421 -23.17 -12.97 7.00
CA PHE A 421 -24.36 -12.15 7.12
C PHE A 421 -24.67 -11.38 5.83
N VAL A 422 -23.70 -10.66 5.25
CA VAL A 422 -23.95 -9.89 4.02
C VAL A 422 -24.27 -10.79 2.83
N MET A 423 -23.72 -12.02 2.80
CA MET A 423 -24.06 -13.01 1.78
C MET A 423 -25.47 -13.61 1.95
N ILE A 424 -25.94 -13.82 3.20
CA ILE A 424 -27.33 -14.24 3.46
C ILE A 424 -28.31 -13.27 2.80
N PHE A 425 -28.05 -11.98 2.97
CA PHE A 425 -28.90 -10.92 2.44
C PHE A 425 -28.52 -10.46 1.03
N GLN A 426 -27.61 -11.16 0.35
CA GLN A 426 -27.22 -10.88 -1.04
C GLN A 426 -26.89 -9.39 -1.28
N VAL A 427 -26.14 -8.79 -0.36
CA VAL A 427 -25.67 -7.41 -0.52
C VAL A 427 -24.75 -7.33 -1.73
N ALA A 428 -24.97 -6.35 -2.59
CA ALA A 428 -24.15 -6.13 -3.77
C ALA A 428 -23.66 -4.68 -3.84
N ALA A 429 -22.49 -4.50 -4.45
CA ALA A 429 -21.86 -3.21 -4.60
C ALA A 429 -21.94 -2.71 -6.05
N THR A 430 -22.13 -1.40 -6.22
CA THR A 430 -22.06 -0.74 -7.54
C THR A 430 -20.65 -0.75 -8.13
N VAL A 431 -19.63 -0.91 -7.28
CA VAL A 431 -18.22 -0.96 -7.67
C VAL A 431 -17.42 -1.59 -6.52
N TRP A 432 -16.15 -1.92 -6.76
CA TRP A 432 -15.18 -2.32 -5.73
C TRP A 432 -14.25 -1.16 -5.37
N GLY A 433 -13.54 -1.27 -4.25
CA GLY A 433 -12.53 -0.33 -3.75
C GLY A 433 -12.89 0.32 -2.43
N PRO A 434 -13.98 1.09 -2.31
CA PRO A 434 -14.40 1.66 -1.03
C PRO A 434 -14.88 0.58 -0.08
N SER A 435 -14.27 0.50 1.11
CA SER A 435 -14.66 -0.44 2.18
C SER A 435 -14.81 0.30 3.52
N GLY A 436 -15.07 -0.40 4.61
CA GLY A 436 -15.35 0.22 5.89
C GLY A 436 -16.49 1.22 5.79
N LEU A 437 -16.38 2.36 6.48
CA LEU A 437 -17.42 3.39 6.46
C LEU A 437 -17.57 4.07 5.08
N LEU A 438 -16.50 4.14 4.29
CA LEU A 438 -16.57 4.69 2.92
C LEU A 438 -17.28 3.76 1.94
N GLY A 439 -17.53 2.51 2.32
CA GLY A 439 -18.26 1.53 1.51
C GLY A 439 -19.77 1.74 1.44
N PHE A 440 -20.39 2.44 2.41
CA PHE A 440 -21.84 2.58 2.45
C PHE A 440 -22.48 3.06 1.14
N PRO A 441 -22.02 4.15 0.50
CA PRO A 441 -22.65 4.63 -0.72
C PRO A 441 -22.61 3.64 -1.89
N VAL A 442 -21.63 2.74 -1.92
CA VAL A 442 -21.49 1.78 -3.01
C VAL A 442 -22.25 0.45 -2.78
N MET A 443 -22.73 0.19 -1.57
CA MET A 443 -23.50 -1.01 -1.23
C MET A 443 -24.99 -0.85 -1.52
N THR A 444 -25.31 -0.31 -2.66
CA THR A 444 -26.67 0.12 -3.06
C THR A 444 -27.23 -0.68 -4.23
N ALA A 445 -26.48 -1.66 -4.71
CA ALA A 445 -26.89 -2.53 -5.82
C ALA A 445 -27.53 -3.84 -5.32
N GLY A 446 -27.99 -4.65 -6.27
CA GLY A 446 -28.54 -5.98 -5.99
C GLY A 446 -30.03 -5.99 -5.65
N PRO A 447 -30.55 -7.16 -5.23
CA PRO A 447 -32.00 -7.39 -5.12
C PRO A 447 -32.68 -6.62 -3.97
N ASN A 448 -31.91 -6.14 -2.99
CA ASN A 448 -32.47 -5.47 -1.80
C ASN A 448 -32.74 -3.98 -2.00
N GLY A 449 -32.25 -3.39 -3.08
CA GLY A 449 -32.27 -1.94 -3.29
C GLY A 449 -31.31 -1.18 -2.37
N ALA A 450 -31.21 0.13 -2.59
CA ALA A 450 -30.16 0.95 -2.01
C ALA A 450 -30.17 0.98 -0.47
N VAL A 451 -31.31 1.31 0.14
CA VAL A 451 -31.40 1.53 1.60
C VAL A 451 -31.16 0.23 2.38
N LYS A 452 -31.86 -0.86 2.00
CA LYS A 452 -31.68 -2.14 2.68
C LYS A 452 -30.27 -2.69 2.49
N GLY A 453 -29.68 -2.54 1.30
CA GLY A 453 -28.30 -2.93 1.01
C GLY A 453 -27.31 -2.26 1.96
N MET A 454 -27.43 -0.94 2.17
CA MET A 454 -26.59 -0.20 3.11
C MET A 454 -26.83 -0.62 4.56
N VAL A 455 -28.08 -0.85 4.99
CA VAL A 455 -28.40 -1.31 6.35
C VAL A 455 -27.78 -2.67 6.61
N PHE A 456 -27.94 -3.63 5.69
CA PHE A 456 -27.34 -4.95 5.83
C PHE A 456 -25.81 -4.90 5.79
N TYR A 457 -25.22 -4.03 4.97
CA TYR A 457 -23.79 -3.82 4.97
C TYR A 457 -23.29 -3.29 6.33
N GLY A 458 -23.96 -2.27 6.87
CA GLY A 458 -23.62 -1.70 8.18
C GLY A 458 -23.73 -2.70 9.32
N THR A 459 -24.79 -3.55 9.29
CA THR A 459 -24.96 -4.65 10.25
C THR A 459 -23.82 -5.66 10.12
N GLY A 460 -23.43 -6.02 8.89
CA GLY A 460 -22.30 -6.90 8.61
C GLY A 460 -20.97 -6.33 9.14
N LEU A 461 -20.73 -5.02 8.95
CA LEU A 461 -19.56 -4.34 9.54
C LEU A 461 -19.55 -4.46 11.07
N LEU A 462 -20.67 -4.19 11.71
CA LEU A 462 -20.80 -4.30 13.16
C LEU A 462 -20.52 -5.71 13.66
N ILE A 463 -21.09 -6.72 13.01
CA ILE A 463 -20.84 -8.14 13.31
C ILE A 463 -19.34 -8.45 13.15
N SER A 464 -18.69 -7.94 12.10
CA SER A 464 -17.26 -8.15 11.86
C SER A 464 -16.38 -7.44 12.90
N TYR A 465 -16.74 -6.22 13.31
CA TYR A 465 -16.02 -5.52 14.39
C TYR A 465 -16.11 -6.30 15.71
N ILE A 466 -17.31 -6.74 16.08
CA ILE A 466 -17.53 -7.53 17.31
C ILE A 466 -16.84 -8.89 17.18
N GLY A 467 -17.01 -9.59 16.07
CA GLY A 467 -16.36 -10.88 15.82
C GLY A 467 -14.83 -10.79 15.90
N GLY A 468 -14.22 -9.81 15.21
CA GLY A 468 -12.79 -9.57 15.26
C GLY A 468 -12.29 -9.27 16.68
N TYR A 469 -13.03 -8.46 17.44
CA TYR A 469 -12.73 -8.16 18.84
C TYR A 469 -12.81 -9.41 19.74
N VAL A 470 -13.92 -10.14 19.68
CA VAL A 470 -14.18 -11.29 20.57
C VAL A 470 -13.21 -12.43 20.26
N PHE A 471 -13.05 -12.82 19.00
CA PHE A 471 -12.13 -13.90 18.62
C PHE A 471 -10.68 -13.54 18.95
N THR A 472 -10.27 -12.30 18.74
CA THR A 472 -8.92 -11.86 19.12
C THR A 472 -8.74 -11.93 20.63
N LYS A 473 -9.72 -11.52 21.42
CA LYS A 473 -9.64 -11.60 22.88
C LYS A 473 -9.60 -13.04 23.42
N ILE A 474 -10.20 -14.00 22.70
CA ILE A 474 -10.16 -15.43 23.06
C ILE A 474 -8.83 -16.06 22.67
N PHE A 475 -8.28 -15.76 21.49
CA PHE A 475 -7.10 -16.44 20.94
C PHE A 475 -5.77 -15.77 21.24
N VAL A 476 -5.77 -14.58 21.86
CA VAL A 476 -4.56 -13.79 22.13
C VAL A 476 -4.38 -13.61 23.63
N ASP A 477 -3.31 -14.23 24.15
CA ASP A 477 -2.92 -14.11 25.54
C ASP A 477 -2.20 -12.79 25.83
N GLU A 478 -2.33 -12.28 27.06
CA GLU A 478 -1.64 -11.06 27.51
C GLU A 478 -0.12 -11.17 27.37
N SER A 479 0.45 -12.37 27.60
CA SER A 479 1.88 -12.66 27.44
C SER A 479 2.43 -12.44 26.03
N MET A 480 1.59 -12.52 25.00
CA MET A 480 1.99 -12.26 23.61
C MET A 480 2.15 -10.76 23.31
N ILE A 481 1.47 -9.93 24.08
CA ILE A 481 1.41 -8.46 23.90
C ILE A 481 2.29 -7.76 24.93
N ALA A 482 2.57 -8.41 26.09
CA ALA A 482 3.54 -7.93 27.04
C ALA A 482 4.93 -7.89 26.39
N LEU A 483 5.66 -6.81 26.64
CA LEU A 483 7.07 -6.73 26.27
C LEU A 483 7.81 -7.85 27.01
N LYS A 484 8.60 -8.67 26.32
CA LYS A 484 9.48 -9.64 26.98
C LYS A 484 10.41 -8.88 27.93
N GLU A 485 10.69 -9.46 29.10
CA GLU A 485 11.52 -8.83 30.15
C GLU A 485 12.86 -8.30 29.61
N GLU A 486 13.49 -9.02 28.68
CA GLU A 486 14.69 -8.59 27.97
C GLU A 486 14.50 -7.31 27.11
N GLN A 487 13.34 -7.16 26.47
CA GLN A 487 13.02 -5.96 25.68
C GLN A 487 12.63 -4.78 26.59
N THR A 488 12.05 -5.06 27.75
CA THR A 488 11.72 -4.06 28.75
C THR A 488 12.98 -3.51 29.40
N LEU A 489 13.97 -4.37 29.72
CA LEU A 489 15.28 -3.95 30.24
C LEU A 489 16.08 -3.13 29.24
N VAL A 490 16.05 -3.49 27.96
CA VAL A 490 16.71 -2.71 26.89
C VAL A 490 16.04 -1.34 26.72
N LEU A 491 14.70 -1.28 26.73
CA LEU A 491 13.95 -0.02 26.61
C LEU A 491 14.07 0.85 27.87
N GLN A 492 14.16 0.26 29.07
CA GLN A 492 14.44 0.98 30.32
C GLN A 492 15.87 1.52 30.33
N ALA A 493 16.85 0.72 29.92
CA ALA A 493 18.24 1.16 29.78
C ALA A 493 18.41 2.26 28.73
N GLU A 494 17.66 2.23 27.63
CA GLU A 494 17.63 3.31 26.64
C GLU A 494 16.91 4.56 27.16
N SER A 495 15.85 4.41 27.94
CA SER A 495 15.15 5.55 28.57
C SER A 495 15.92 6.17 29.72
N GLU A 496 16.66 5.38 30.53
CA GLU A 496 17.57 5.90 31.56
C GLU A 496 18.80 6.59 30.95
N LYS A 497 19.35 6.06 29.84
CA LYS A 497 20.38 6.77 29.08
C LYS A 497 19.92 8.10 28.49
N ALA A 498 18.64 8.23 28.17
CA ALA A 498 18.05 9.47 27.64
C ALA A 498 17.70 10.51 28.74
N LEU A 499 17.62 10.06 30.01
CA LEU A 499 17.32 10.92 31.18
C LEU A 499 18.56 11.45 31.92
N LEU A 500 19.76 11.00 31.55
CA LEU A 500 20.99 11.48 32.19
C LEU A 500 21.45 12.80 31.53
N PRO A 501 21.63 13.87 32.32
CA PRO A 501 22.15 15.12 31.78
C PRO A 501 23.57 14.94 31.24
N ALA A 502 23.84 15.55 30.10
CA ALA A 502 25.14 15.55 29.45
C ALA A 502 26.21 16.11 30.40
N GLY A 503 26.94 15.25 31.10
CA GLY A 503 28.01 15.73 31.98
C GLY A 503 28.62 14.71 32.97
N ARG A 504 28.13 13.49 33.06
CA ARG A 504 28.77 12.50 33.97
C ARG A 504 29.53 11.43 33.20
N ARG A 505 30.87 11.51 33.26
CA ARG A 505 31.82 10.45 32.87
C ARG A 505 31.49 9.19 33.70
N ILE A 506 31.11 8.13 33.04
CA ILE A 506 30.93 6.81 33.66
C ILE A 506 32.33 6.20 33.86
N LYS A 507 32.68 5.91 35.12
CA LYS A 507 33.80 5.04 35.46
C LYS A 507 33.48 3.61 35.07
N HIS A 508 34.48 2.96 34.47
CA HIS A 508 34.43 1.56 34.07
C HIS A 508 33.93 0.66 35.20
N GLY A 509 32.88 -0.10 34.96
CA GLY A 509 32.47 -1.27 35.69
C GLY A 509 32.82 -2.53 34.89
N GLU A 510 33.30 -3.54 35.59
CA GLU A 510 34.01 -4.73 35.20
C GLU A 510 33.43 -5.56 34.03
N PRO A 511 34.30 -6.27 33.27
CA PRO A 511 33.89 -7.05 32.09
C PRO A 511 33.41 -8.43 32.49
N VAL A 512 32.28 -8.86 31.93
CA VAL A 512 31.89 -10.27 31.87
C VAL A 512 32.82 -11.00 30.92
N SER A 513 33.62 -11.88 31.45
CA SER A 513 34.60 -12.69 30.72
C SER A 513 33.96 -13.70 29.79
N LEU A 514 34.26 -13.61 28.48
CA LEU A 514 34.18 -14.74 27.56
C LEU A 514 35.25 -14.58 26.44
N ASN A 515 36.32 -15.34 26.65
CA ASN A 515 37.33 -15.89 25.73
C ASN A 515 37.90 -15.05 24.57
N LYS A 516 39.24 -14.87 24.66
CA LYS A 516 40.22 -14.40 23.68
C LYS A 516 40.02 -12.99 23.15
N GLU A 517 40.51 -12.03 23.91
CA GLU A 517 40.76 -10.67 23.39
C GLU A 517 41.85 -10.70 22.31
N VAL A 518 41.49 -10.46 21.08
CA VAL A 518 42.41 -10.12 20.01
C VAL A 518 42.76 -8.64 20.17
N LYS A 519 44.06 -8.27 20.17
CA LYS A 519 44.51 -6.89 20.36
C LYS A 519 43.92 -5.98 19.28
N PRO A 520 43.25 -4.86 19.64
CA PRO A 520 42.77 -3.89 18.68
C PRO A 520 43.93 -3.27 17.91
N PHE A 521 43.66 -2.88 16.65
CA PHE A 521 44.66 -2.16 15.87
C PHE A 521 44.21 -0.72 15.56
N ARG A 522 45.15 0.16 15.32
CA ARG A 522 44.91 1.55 14.91
C ARG A 522 45.31 1.76 13.46
N HIS A 523 44.55 2.60 12.75
CA HIS A 523 44.80 2.95 11.36
C HIS A 523 44.52 4.45 11.15
N ILE A 524 45.38 5.13 10.38
CA ILE A 524 45.18 6.53 10.01
C ILE A 524 44.66 6.58 8.57
N ILE A 525 43.54 7.22 8.38
CA ILE A 525 42.89 7.35 7.07
C ILE A 525 43.70 8.25 6.15
N LYS A 526 44.06 7.71 4.99
CA LYS A 526 44.87 8.41 3.98
C LYS A 526 44.05 8.95 2.82
N ASP A 527 42.86 8.37 2.59
CA ASP A 527 41.95 8.79 1.53
C ASP A 527 41.56 10.26 1.67
N PRO A 528 41.72 11.09 0.62
CA PRO A 528 41.39 12.52 0.65
C PRO A 528 39.93 12.82 1.01
N VAL A 529 39.00 11.95 0.66
CA VAL A 529 37.57 12.12 0.88
C VAL A 529 37.10 11.49 2.21
N GLY A 530 37.93 10.60 2.79
CA GLY A 530 37.59 9.88 4.04
C GLY A 530 36.50 8.82 3.87
N MET A 531 35.87 8.43 4.98
CA MET A 531 34.85 7.37 5.03
C MET A 531 33.50 7.88 4.51
N HIS A 532 33.34 7.95 3.19
CA HIS A 532 32.07 8.30 2.54
C HIS A 532 31.22 7.03 2.21
N ALA A 533 30.07 7.20 1.56
CA ALA A 533 29.06 6.13 1.36
C ALA A 533 29.62 4.85 0.73
N ARG A 534 30.51 4.95 -0.27
CA ARG A 534 31.03 3.78 -0.98
C ARG A 534 31.98 2.95 -0.10
N PRO A 535 33.09 3.46 0.46
CA PRO A 535 33.96 2.67 1.33
C PRO A 535 33.26 2.24 2.63
N ALA A 536 32.32 3.04 3.17
CA ALA A 536 31.53 2.64 4.33
C ALA A 536 30.61 1.46 4.01
N GLY A 537 30.04 1.41 2.81
CA GLY A 537 29.22 0.29 2.33
C GLY A 537 30.04 -0.98 2.12
N GLU A 538 31.17 -0.88 1.43
CA GLU A 538 32.09 -2.00 1.17
C GLU A 538 32.65 -2.56 2.50
N LEU A 539 33.00 -1.72 3.45
CA LEU A 539 33.47 -2.10 4.78
C LEU A 539 32.37 -2.79 5.60
N ALA A 540 31.15 -2.27 5.54
CA ALA A 540 30.02 -2.86 6.25
C ALA A 540 29.63 -4.23 5.66
N GLU A 541 29.72 -4.41 4.36
CA GLU A 541 29.50 -5.68 3.71
C GLU A 541 30.59 -6.71 4.05
N LEU A 542 31.86 -6.27 4.08
CA LEU A 542 32.97 -7.11 4.52
C LEU A 542 32.79 -7.55 5.97
N ALA A 543 32.42 -6.64 6.85
CA ALA A 543 32.21 -6.92 8.29
C ALA A 543 31.08 -7.92 8.54
N ARG A 544 30.03 -7.93 7.71
CA ARG A 544 28.92 -8.89 7.82
C ARG A 544 29.26 -10.34 7.47
N LYS A 545 30.41 -10.58 6.83
CA LYS A 545 30.86 -11.93 6.50
C LYS A 545 31.43 -12.68 7.71
N PHE A 546 31.67 -12.01 8.82
CA PHE A 546 32.22 -12.55 10.05
C PHE A 546 31.15 -12.68 11.13
N SER A 547 31.28 -13.71 11.97
CA SER A 547 30.40 -13.92 13.12
C SER A 547 30.77 -13.03 14.31
N SER A 548 32.02 -12.52 14.34
CA SER A 548 32.52 -11.63 15.38
C SER A 548 31.92 -10.24 15.30
N LYS A 549 31.66 -9.63 16.45
CA LYS A 549 31.27 -8.23 16.56
C LYS A 549 32.49 -7.33 16.36
N ILE A 550 32.52 -6.59 15.25
CA ILE A 550 33.61 -5.67 14.89
C ILE A 550 33.16 -4.26 15.23
N ILE A 551 33.95 -3.54 16.02
CA ILE A 551 33.67 -2.16 16.45
C ILE A 551 34.77 -1.25 15.90
N ILE A 552 34.36 -0.11 15.33
CA ILE A 552 35.26 0.96 14.89
C ILE A 552 35.00 2.19 15.74
N GLN A 553 36.08 2.72 16.30
CA GLN A 553 36.08 3.92 17.14
C GLN A 553 36.86 5.04 16.44
N ALA A 554 36.27 6.21 16.35
CA ALA A 554 36.87 7.43 15.81
C ALA A 554 36.23 8.68 16.42
N ASN A 555 36.98 9.76 16.55
CA ASN A 555 36.47 11.06 17.03
C ASN A 555 35.68 10.96 18.36
N GLY A 556 36.11 10.06 19.27
CA GLY A 556 35.43 9.83 20.56
C GLY A 556 34.09 9.08 20.49
N ARG A 557 33.72 8.59 19.31
CA ARG A 557 32.49 7.79 19.06
C ARG A 557 32.86 6.40 18.57
N GLU A 558 31.95 5.44 18.77
CA GLU A 558 32.13 4.07 18.29
C GLU A 558 30.88 3.58 17.57
N THR A 559 31.08 2.64 16.63
CA THR A 559 29.99 2.00 15.91
C THR A 559 30.38 0.59 15.48
N PHE A 560 29.39 -0.24 15.16
CA PHE A 560 29.66 -1.53 14.54
C PHE A 560 30.12 -1.36 13.09
N ALA A 561 31.19 -2.05 12.71
CA ALA A 561 31.70 -2.03 11.34
C ALA A 561 30.66 -2.51 10.31
N SER A 562 29.68 -3.33 10.71
CA SER A 562 28.57 -3.80 9.88
C SER A 562 27.50 -2.71 9.60
N SER A 563 27.58 -1.54 10.24
CA SER A 563 26.65 -0.43 10.09
C SER A 563 27.24 0.66 9.19
N MET A 564 26.88 0.65 7.91
CA MET A 564 27.30 1.70 6.95
C MET A 564 26.98 3.12 7.45
N ILE A 565 25.76 3.32 7.98
CA ILE A 565 25.32 4.62 8.49
C ILE A 565 26.10 4.99 9.76
N GLY A 566 26.38 4.02 10.63
CA GLY A 566 27.22 4.23 11.81
C GLY A 566 28.62 4.69 11.43
N LEU A 567 29.25 4.06 10.43
CA LEU A 567 30.57 4.42 9.92
C LEU A 567 30.60 5.85 9.36
N MET A 568 29.59 6.23 8.60
CA MET A 568 29.46 7.60 8.07
C MET A 568 29.27 8.65 9.18
N LYS A 569 28.53 8.29 10.25
CA LYS A 569 28.30 9.18 11.41
C LYS A 569 29.55 9.42 12.27
N LEU A 570 30.58 8.59 12.14
CA LEU A 570 31.86 8.83 12.85
C LEU A 570 32.62 10.06 12.34
N GLY A 571 32.22 10.61 11.18
CA GLY A 571 32.87 11.79 10.62
C GLY A 571 34.37 11.58 10.31
N ILE A 572 34.72 10.41 9.80
CA ILE A 572 36.10 9.99 9.50
C ILE A 572 36.56 10.69 8.22
N VAL A 573 37.50 11.60 8.36
CA VAL A 573 38.13 12.33 7.25
C VAL A 573 39.62 11.97 7.14
N LYS A 574 40.29 12.45 6.10
CA LYS A 574 41.73 12.26 5.95
C LYS A 574 42.49 12.70 7.22
N GLY A 575 43.40 11.86 7.71
CA GLY A 575 44.18 12.08 8.94
C GLY A 575 43.48 11.64 10.22
N THR A 576 42.21 11.18 10.17
CA THR A 576 41.53 10.65 11.36
C THR A 576 42.14 9.31 11.74
N GLU A 577 42.56 9.17 13.02
CA GLU A 577 42.97 7.89 13.60
C GLU A 577 41.71 7.10 14.01
N ILE A 578 41.57 5.87 13.52
CA ILE A 578 40.51 4.96 13.89
C ILE A 578 41.09 3.77 14.66
N THR A 579 40.36 3.28 15.66
CA THR A 579 40.68 2.06 16.39
C THR A 579 39.65 0.97 16.02
N VAL A 580 40.12 -0.20 15.60
CA VAL A 580 39.29 -1.32 15.23
C VAL A 580 39.49 -2.45 16.23
N SER A 581 38.39 -2.92 16.81
CA SER A 581 38.36 -4.06 17.74
C SER A 581 37.33 -5.10 17.27
N ALA A 582 37.57 -6.37 17.56
CA ALA A 582 36.63 -7.44 17.25
C ALA A 582 36.56 -8.43 18.41
N ASN A 583 35.35 -8.96 18.66
CA ASN A 583 35.09 -9.95 19.69
C ASN A 583 34.20 -11.08 19.12
N GLY A 584 34.68 -12.31 19.19
CA GLY A 584 34.01 -13.50 18.69
C GLY A 584 34.96 -14.59 18.24
N SER A 585 34.45 -15.70 17.76
CA SER A 585 35.22 -16.90 17.41
C SER A 585 36.15 -16.73 16.21
N ASP A 586 35.87 -15.79 15.33
CA ASP A 586 36.64 -15.47 14.12
C ASP A 586 37.26 -14.05 14.16
N ALA A 587 37.38 -13.46 15.35
CA ALA A 587 37.81 -12.08 15.56
C ALA A 587 39.19 -11.77 14.93
N GLU A 588 40.14 -12.69 14.98
CA GLU A 588 41.49 -12.53 14.41
C GLU A 588 41.44 -12.41 12.87
N LYS A 589 40.65 -13.29 12.23
CA LYS A 589 40.44 -13.26 10.78
C LYS A 589 39.69 -12.01 10.36
N ALA A 590 38.71 -11.60 11.15
CA ALA A 590 37.92 -10.39 10.91
C ALA A 590 38.81 -9.13 10.97
N LEU A 591 39.63 -8.98 12.01
CA LEU A 591 40.55 -7.84 12.13
C LEU A 591 41.57 -7.78 10.99
N GLU A 592 42.11 -8.93 10.57
CA GLU A 592 43.05 -8.98 9.44
C GLU A 592 42.39 -8.58 8.12
N ALA A 593 41.16 -9.04 7.86
CA ALA A 593 40.42 -8.66 6.66
C ALA A 593 40.08 -7.16 6.63
N ILE A 594 39.65 -6.59 7.77
CA ILE A 594 39.37 -5.18 7.89
C ILE A 594 40.65 -4.34 7.73
N ARG A 595 41.76 -4.79 8.30
CA ARG A 595 43.06 -4.12 8.15
C ARG A 595 43.47 -4.05 6.68
N ARG A 596 43.43 -5.14 5.94
CA ARG A 596 43.74 -5.19 4.51
C ARG A 596 42.83 -4.26 3.69
N PHE A 597 41.55 -4.22 4.03
CA PHE A 597 40.60 -3.31 3.39
C PHE A 597 40.99 -1.84 3.62
N LEU A 598 41.27 -1.45 4.87
CA LEU A 598 41.66 -0.09 5.22
C LEU A 598 42.99 0.32 4.56
N GLU A 599 44.00 -0.56 4.56
CA GLU A 599 45.31 -0.30 3.92
C GLU A 599 45.21 -0.15 2.40
N SER A 600 44.26 -0.86 1.75
CA SER A 600 44.10 -0.85 0.28
C SER A 600 43.18 0.26 -0.23
N ARG A 601 42.25 0.78 0.61
CA ARG A 601 41.18 1.67 0.17
C ARG A 601 41.07 2.98 0.91
N MET A 602 41.68 3.08 2.07
CA MET A 602 41.51 4.21 2.99
C MET A 602 42.87 4.76 3.47
#